data_bd512171d4fac05c2d23dc207f3cac37
#
_entry.id   bd512171d4fac05c2d23dc207f3cac37
#
_cell.length_a   1.000
_cell.length_b   1.000
_cell.length_c   1.000
_cell.angle_alpha   90.00
_cell.angle_beta   90.00
_cell.angle_gamma   90.00
#
_symmetry.space_group_name_H-M   'P 1'
#
loop_
_entity.id
_entity.type
_entity.pdbx_description
1 polymer ?
#
loop_
_entity_poly.entity_id
_entity_poly.type
_entity_poly.pdbx_seq_one_letter_code
_entity_poly.pdbx_strand_id
1 'polypeptide(L)'
;MHFLLDFFKGIAIGAGAILPGISSGVLCVVFGIYESLLNCALNFFKNIKFNLKLLFPIGLGAFVGVVLFGNILKYIFYAYPIQTKSIFVGLIIGSIPELLKEAKSKNGFKLQYLAYLLFPLLFLLKLLLLLVNILLFLLYLLCLY
;
A
#
# COMPACT_ATOMS: atom_id res chain seq x y z
N MET A 1 -14.57 -1.98 -23.97
CA MET A 1 -14.05 -2.22 -22.62
C MET A 1 -14.15 -3.71 -22.33
N HIS A 2 -13.04 -4.37 -22.15
CA HIS A 2 -13.02 -5.81 -21.90
C HIS A 2 -13.05 -6.03 -20.39
N PHE A 3 -14.22 -6.23 -19.81
CA PHE A 3 -14.43 -6.47 -18.38
C PHE A 3 -13.40 -7.46 -17.78
N LEU A 4 -13.15 -8.55 -18.49
CA LEU A 4 -12.18 -9.57 -18.08
C LEU A 4 -10.74 -9.01 -18.02
N LEU A 5 -10.33 -8.20 -19.00
CA LEU A 5 -8.99 -7.60 -18.99
C LEU A 5 -8.82 -6.63 -17.84
N ASP A 6 -9.81 -5.80 -17.57
CA ASP A 6 -9.80 -4.84 -16.48
C ASP A 6 -9.82 -5.56 -15.11
N PHE A 7 -10.53 -6.69 -15.01
CA PHE A 7 -10.53 -7.55 -13.84
C PHE A 7 -9.15 -8.18 -13.57
N PHE A 8 -8.47 -8.73 -14.60
CA PHE A 8 -7.13 -9.30 -14.44
C PHE A 8 -6.08 -8.23 -14.11
N LYS A 9 -6.18 -7.03 -14.70
CA LYS A 9 -5.35 -5.88 -14.32
C LYS A 9 -5.57 -5.53 -12.85
N GLY A 10 -6.82 -5.55 -12.39
CA GLY A 10 -7.16 -5.36 -10.99
C GLY A 10 -6.48 -6.38 -10.08
N ILE A 11 -6.51 -7.68 -10.41
CA ILE A 11 -5.84 -8.73 -9.64
C ILE A 11 -4.34 -8.44 -9.50
N ALA A 12 -3.68 -8.06 -10.59
CA ALA A 12 -2.25 -7.74 -10.57
C ALA A 12 -1.94 -6.51 -9.69
N ILE A 13 -2.80 -5.48 -9.73
CA ILE A 13 -2.67 -4.29 -8.89
C ILE A 13 -2.88 -4.64 -7.42
N GLY A 14 -3.89 -5.46 -7.09
CA GLY A 14 -4.15 -5.92 -5.74
C GLY A 14 -3.00 -6.77 -5.18
N ALA A 15 -2.43 -7.66 -5.99
CA ALA A 15 -1.24 -8.42 -5.63
C ALA A 15 -0.03 -7.50 -5.37
N GLY A 16 0.19 -6.50 -6.23
CA GLY A 16 1.26 -5.52 -6.07
C GLY A 16 1.11 -4.62 -4.84
N ALA A 17 -0.12 -4.39 -4.39
CA ALA A 17 -0.37 -3.60 -3.18
C ALA A 17 0.11 -4.29 -1.88
N ILE A 18 0.24 -5.62 -1.89
CA ILE A 18 0.69 -6.39 -0.72
C ILE A 18 2.22 -6.58 -0.75
N LEU A 19 2.82 -6.65 -1.93
CA LEU A 19 4.24 -6.92 -2.09
C LEU A 19 5.06 -5.65 -1.81
N PRO A 20 5.98 -5.65 -0.83
CA PRO A 20 6.86 -4.52 -0.60
C PRO A 20 7.79 -4.32 -1.80
N GLY A 21 8.04 -3.07 -2.16
CA GLY A 21 8.89 -2.73 -3.30
C GLY A 21 8.16 -2.65 -4.65
N ILE A 22 6.91 -3.11 -4.75
CA ILE A 22 6.09 -2.97 -5.94
C ILE A 22 5.02 -1.91 -5.65
N SER A 23 5.09 -0.80 -6.38
CA SER A 23 4.06 0.25 -6.27
C SER A 23 2.86 -0.10 -7.14
N SER A 24 1.67 -0.26 -6.53
CA SER A 24 0.42 -0.43 -7.26
C SER A 24 0.13 0.72 -8.23
N GLY A 25 0.61 1.93 -7.91
CA GLY A 25 0.54 3.09 -8.80
C GLY A 25 1.34 2.89 -10.09
N VAL A 26 2.55 2.35 -9.99
CA VAL A 26 3.38 2.02 -11.17
C VAL A 26 2.69 0.97 -12.03
N LEU A 27 2.07 -0.05 -11.43
CA LEU A 27 1.29 -1.04 -12.17
C LEU A 27 0.11 -0.41 -12.91
N CYS A 28 -0.58 0.56 -12.31
CA CYS A 28 -1.64 1.31 -12.98
C CYS A 28 -1.13 2.07 -14.22
N VAL A 29 0.07 2.64 -14.15
CA VAL A 29 0.72 3.32 -15.29
C VAL A 29 1.09 2.31 -16.38
N VAL A 30 1.73 1.20 -16.03
CA VAL A 30 2.13 0.14 -16.96
C VAL A 30 0.91 -0.45 -17.68
N PHE A 31 -0.19 -0.63 -16.99
CA PHE A 31 -1.44 -1.12 -17.58
C PHE A 31 -2.23 -0.05 -18.35
N GLY A 32 -1.76 1.21 -18.35
CA GLY A 32 -2.39 2.32 -19.05
C GLY A 32 -3.75 2.74 -18.49
N ILE A 33 -4.03 2.43 -17.23
CA ILE A 33 -5.31 2.75 -16.57
C ILE A 33 -5.18 3.87 -15.54
N TYR A 34 -3.97 4.36 -15.30
CA TYR A 34 -3.71 5.40 -14.28
C TYR A 34 -4.51 6.68 -14.52
N GLU A 35 -4.48 7.21 -15.76
CA GLU A 35 -5.21 8.43 -16.10
C GLU A 35 -6.73 8.24 -15.97
N SER A 36 -7.23 7.07 -16.37
CA SER A 36 -8.64 6.74 -16.23
C SER A 36 -9.08 6.67 -14.78
N LEU A 37 -8.26 6.04 -13.90
CA LEU A 37 -8.50 5.98 -12.46
C LEU A 37 -8.44 7.36 -11.82
N LEU A 38 -7.45 8.19 -12.19
CA LEU A 38 -7.30 9.55 -11.71
C LEU A 38 -8.50 10.42 -12.10
N ASN A 39 -8.92 10.37 -13.36
CA ASN A 39 -10.09 11.08 -13.83
C ASN A 39 -11.39 10.62 -13.15
N CYS A 40 -11.52 9.32 -12.89
CA CYS A 40 -12.64 8.78 -12.11
C CYS A 40 -12.62 9.29 -10.67
N ALA A 41 -11.46 9.40 -10.03
CA ALA A 41 -11.33 9.91 -8.68
C ALA A 41 -11.65 11.41 -8.60
N LEU A 42 -11.11 12.20 -9.53
CA LEU A 42 -11.32 13.65 -9.55
C LEU A 42 -12.75 14.08 -9.97
N ASN A 43 -13.38 13.33 -10.87
CA ASN A 43 -14.69 13.62 -11.42
C ASN A 43 -15.74 12.56 -11.03
N PHE A 44 -15.62 11.96 -9.87
CA PHE A 44 -16.49 10.87 -9.43
C PHE A 44 -17.98 11.21 -9.54
N PHE A 45 -18.35 12.42 -9.10
CA PHE A 45 -19.74 12.86 -9.06
C PHE A 45 -20.31 13.32 -10.41
N LYS A 46 -19.45 13.61 -11.43
CA LYS A 46 -19.95 14.11 -12.72
C LYS A 46 -20.53 13.02 -13.60
N ASN A 47 -19.97 11.77 -13.56
CA ASN A 47 -20.38 10.66 -14.40
C ASN A 47 -20.34 9.33 -13.63
N ILE A 48 -21.14 9.24 -12.57
CA ILE A 48 -21.13 8.10 -11.62
C ILE A 48 -21.29 6.75 -12.33
N LYS A 49 -22.22 6.65 -13.29
CA LYS A 49 -22.49 5.38 -14.01
C LYS A 49 -21.29 4.91 -14.85
N PHE A 50 -20.61 5.83 -15.51
CA PHE A 50 -19.43 5.50 -16.32
C PHE A 50 -18.24 5.16 -15.44
N ASN A 51 -18.00 5.95 -14.40
CA ASN A 51 -16.93 5.75 -13.45
C ASN A 51 -17.09 4.42 -12.69
N LEU A 52 -18.31 4.11 -12.26
CA LEU A 52 -18.60 2.83 -11.59
C LEU A 52 -18.36 1.63 -12.51
N LYS A 53 -18.75 1.73 -13.79
CA LYS A 53 -18.54 0.65 -14.78
C LYS A 53 -17.06 0.35 -15.04
N LEU A 54 -16.19 1.34 -14.89
CA LEU A 54 -14.74 1.17 -14.99
C LEU A 54 -14.11 0.70 -13.68
N LEU A 55 -14.48 1.33 -12.57
CA LEU A 55 -13.92 1.02 -11.25
C LEU A 55 -14.35 -0.36 -10.73
N PHE A 56 -15.55 -0.81 -11.06
CA PHE A 56 -16.11 -2.04 -10.54
C PHE A 56 -15.27 -3.28 -10.90
N PRO A 57 -14.93 -3.56 -12.19
CA PRO A 57 -14.10 -4.72 -12.51
C PRO A 57 -12.69 -4.62 -11.94
N ILE A 58 -12.09 -3.42 -11.95
CA ILE A 58 -10.75 -3.22 -11.40
C ILE A 58 -10.75 -3.39 -9.88
N GLY A 59 -11.74 -2.82 -9.20
CA GLY A 59 -11.89 -2.93 -7.75
C GLY A 59 -12.16 -4.36 -7.28
N LEU A 60 -13.06 -5.08 -7.97
CA LEU A 60 -13.29 -6.50 -7.71
C LEU A 60 -12.03 -7.33 -7.95
N GLY A 61 -11.33 -7.09 -9.06
CA GLY A 61 -10.06 -7.75 -9.35
C GLY A 61 -9.02 -7.47 -8.27
N ALA A 62 -8.87 -6.21 -7.85
CA ALA A 62 -7.93 -5.84 -6.79
C ALA A 62 -8.27 -6.52 -5.46
N PHE A 63 -9.55 -6.56 -5.08
CA PHE A 63 -9.99 -7.27 -3.88
C PHE A 63 -9.64 -8.77 -3.95
N VAL A 64 -9.95 -9.44 -5.07
CA VAL A 64 -9.59 -10.85 -5.28
C VAL A 64 -8.07 -11.03 -5.25
N GLY A 65 -7.31 -10.13 -5.88
CA GLY A 65 -5.84 -10.14 -5.85
C GLY A 65 -5.28 -10.06 -4.44
N VAL A 66 -5.79 -9.12 -3.62
CA VAL A 66 -5.40 -8.98 -2.21
C VAL A 66 -5.69 -10.25 -1.42
N VAL A 67 -6.89 -10.82 -1.56
CA VAL A 67 -7.29 -12.03 -0.80
C VAL A 67 -6.46 -13.25 -1.24
N LEU A 68 -6.30 -13.48 -2.54
CA LEU A 68 -5.53 -14.61 -3.06
C LEU A 68 -4.05 -14.53 -2.64
N PHE A 69 -3.40 -13.41 -2.94
CA PHE A 69 -1.99 -13.22 -2.61
C PHE A 69 -1.75 -13.11 -1.11
N GLY A 70 -2.68 -12.53 -0.35
CA GLY A 70 -2.62 -12.51 1.11
C GLY A 70 -2.63 -13.92 1.71
N ASN A 71 -3.48 -14.81 1.22
CA ASN A 71 -3.51 -16.21 1.65
C ASN A 71 -2.23 -16.96 1.24
N ILE A 72 -1.73 -16.74 0.02
CA ILE A 72 -0.47 -17.34 -0.44
C ILE A 72 0.68 -16.87 0.45
N LEU A 73 0.78 -15.57 0.72
CA LEU A 73 1.81 -15.01 1.59
C LEU A 73 1.72 -15.56 3.01
N LYS A 74 0.50 -15.65 3.57
CA LYS A 74 0.28 -16.26 4.89
C LYS A 74 0.82 -17.68 4.94
N TYR A 75 0.55 -18.49 3.92
CA TYR A 75 1.06 -19.86 3.83
C TYR A 75 2.59 -19.88 3.74
N ILE A 76 3.20 -19.03 2.92
CA ILE A 76 4.65 -18.95 2.74
C ILE A 76 5.33 -18.49 4.04
N PHE A 77 4.75 -17.50 4.74
CA PHE A 77 5.25 -17.05 6.04
C PHE A 77 5.18 -18.13 7.11
N TYR A 78 4.17 -18.99 7.04
CA TYR A 78 4.03 -20.14 7.96
C TYR A 78 5.04 -21.27 7.63
N ALA A 79 5.15 -21.62 6.35
CA ALA A 79 6.02 -22.73 5.91
C ALA A 79 7.52 -22.35 5.93
N TYR A 80 7.86 -21.12 5.56
CA TYR A 80 9.24 -20.66 5.39
C TYR A 80 9.47 -19.27 6.03
N PRO A 81 9.36 -19.13 7.37
CA PRO A 81 9.34 -17.83 8.03
C PRO A 81 10.63 -17.02 7.87
N ILE A 82 11.79 -17.67 7.92
CA ILE A 82 13.10 -16.99 7.84
C ILE A 82 13.36 -16.50 6.41
N GLN A 83 13.17 -17.40 5.43
CA GLN A 83 13.39 -17.11 4.02
C GLN A 83 12.48 -15.97 3.54
N THR A 84 11.20 -16.05 3.90
CA THR A 84 10.21 -15.05 3.51
C THR A 84 10.54 -13.67 4.09
N LYS A 85 10.90 -13.60 5.38
CA LYS A 85 11.35 -12.35 6.01
C LYS A 85 12.58 -11.78 5.31
N SER A 86 13.56 -12.62 4.97
CA SER A 86 14.78 -12.18 4.27
C SER A 86 14.48 -11.64 2.88
N ILE A 87 13.59 -12.28 2.13
CA ILE A 87 13.14 -11.78 0.81
C ILE A 87 12.46 -10.41 0.95
N PHE A 88 11.55 -10.25 1.92
CA PHE A 88 10.86 -9.00 2.16
C PHE A 88 11.83 -7.86 2.54
N VAL A 89 12.79 -8.12 3.42
CA VAL A 89 13.83 -7.16 3.77
C VAL A 89 14.66 -6.79 2.54
N GLY A 90 15.03 -7.77 1.72
CA GLY A 90 15.75 -7.55 0.47
C GLY A 90 14.98 -6.68 -0.53
N LEU A 91 13.66 -6.91 -0.69
CA LEU A 91 12.80 -6.10 -1.56
C LEU A 91 12.68 -4.66 -1.05
N ILE A 92 12.55 -4.46 0.27
CA ILE A 92 12.50 -3.12 0.88
C ILE A 92 13.83 -2.38 0.64
N ILE A 93 14.96 -3.03 0.93
CA ILE A 93 16.28 -2.43 0.71
C ILE A 93 16.51 -2.15 -0.79
N GLY A 94 16.10 -3.07 -1.67
CA GLY A 94 16.21 -2.94 -3.11
C GLY A 94 15.37 -1.79 -3.70
N SER A 95 14.26 -1.41 -3.04
CA SER A 95 13.42 -0.29 -3.49
C SER A 95 13.98 1.10 -3.09
N ILE A 96 14.90 1.17 -2.12
CA ILE A 96 15.47 2.45 -1.66
C ILE A 96 16.15 3.25 -2.78
N PRO A 97 17.02 2.66 -3.64
CA PRO A 97 17.66 3.43 -4.71
C PRO A 97 16.69 4.05 -5.70
N GLU A 98 15.58 3.36 -5.98
CA GLU A 98 14.53 3.85 -6.88
C GLU A 98 13.78 5.03 -6.28
N LEU A 99 13.40 4.95 -5.00
CA LEU A 99 12.79 6.04 -4.25
C LEU A 99 13.72 7.27 -4.18
N LEU A 100 15.04 7.07 -3.98
CA LEU A 100 16.01 8.15 -3.97
C LEU A 100 16.16 8.82 -5.35
N LYS A 101 16.11 8.04 -6.45
CA LYS A 101 16.14 8.58 -7.81
C LYS A 101 14.87 9.42 -8.09
N GLU A 102 13.71 8.93 -7.71
CA GLU A 102 12.44 9.63 -7.90
C GLU A 102 12.39 10.92 -7.09
N ALA A 103 12.86 10.90 -5.84
CA ALA A 103 12.97 12.08 -4.99
C ALA A 103 13.93 13.13 -5.56
N LYS A 104 15.01 12.71 -6.25
CA LYS A 104 16.01 13.60 -6.87
C LYS A 104 15.51 14.17 -8.20
N SER A 105 14.67 13.45 -8.95
CA SER A 105 14.21 13.84 -10.28
C SER A 105 13.14 14.94 -10.26
N LYS A 106 12.31 15.01 -9.23
CA LYS A 106 11.23 16.01 -9.10
C LYS A 106 11.64 17.19 -8.21
N ASN A 107 12.49 18.11 -8.73
CA ASN A 107 12.78 19.41 -8.09
C ASN A 107 13.55 19.42 -6.78
N GLY A 108 14.69 18.74 -6.71
CA GLY A 108 15.65 18.93 -5.61
C GLY A 108 15.06 18.63 -4.23
N PHE A 109 15.81 17.96 -3.41
CA PHE A 109 15.42 17.60 -2.04
C PHE A 109 15.10 18.87 -1.24
N LYS A 110 13.86 19.33 -1.26
CA LYS A 110 13.42 20.42 -0.38
C LYS A 110 13.27 19.85 1.02
N LEU A 111 13.90 20.51 1.99
CA LEU A 111 13.81 20.20 3.42
C LEU A 111 12.35 20.04 3.90
N GLN A 112 11.40 20.61 3.18
CA GLN A 112 9.95 20.47 3.40
C GLN A 112 9.47 19.01 3.28
N TYR A 113 10.03 18.19 2.37
CA TYR A 113 9.63 16.78 2.25
C TYR A 113 10.10 15.94 3.43
N LEU A 114 11.25 16.30 4.03
CA LEU A 114 11.72 15.70 5.28
C LEU A 114 10.76 16.01 6.44
N ALA A 115 10.24 17.23 6.49
CA ALA A 115 9.25 17.62 7.50
C ALA A 115 7.93 16.86 7.33
N TYR A 116 7.45 16.67 6.09
CA TYR A 116 6.24 15.89 5.81
C TYR A 116 6.40 14.40 6.12
N LEU A 117 7.61 13.87 6.07
CA LEU A 117 7.91 12.47 6.43
C LEU A 117 8.13 12.31 7.94
N LEU A 118 8.77 13.29 8.58
CA LEU A 118 9.01 13.29 10.02
C LEU A 118 7.73 13.51 10.84
N PHE A 119 6.81 14.35 10.36
CA PHE A 119 5.59 14.67 11.09
C PHE A 119 4.71 13.44 11.37
N PRO A 120 4.31 12.61 10.37
CA PRO A 120 3.53 11.40 10.63
C PRO A 120 4.32 10.35 11.42
N LEU A 121 5.64 10.27 11.24
CA LEU A 121 6.49 9.34 12.00
C LEU A 121 6.54 9.72 13.49
N LEU A 122 6.72 10.99 13.81
CA LEU A 122 6.68 11.50 15.18
C LEU A 122 5.29 11.36 15.80
N PHE A 123 4.22 11.57 15.01
CA PHE A 123 2.85 11.38 15.46
C PHE A 123 2.57 9.91 15.79
N LEU A 124 3.03 8.99 14.94
CA LEU A 124 2.89 7.54 15.14
C LEU A 124 3.68 7.09 16.38
N LEU A 125 4.89 7.62 16.59
CA LEU A 125 5.72 7.34 17.75
C LEU A 125 5.05 7.84 19.05
N LYS A 126 4.47 9.04 19.02
CA LYS A 126 3.69 9.58 20.16
C LYS A 126 2.47 8.72 20.46
N LEU A 127 1.75 8.29 19.44
CA LEU A 127 0.58 7.41 19.61
C LEU A 127 0.97 6.06 20.20
N LEU A 128 2.08 5.47 19.74
CA LEU A 128 2.62 4.22 20.27
C LEU A 128 3.03 4.36 21.75
N LEU A 129 3.72 5.43 22.12
CA LEU A 129 4.10 5.74 23.50
C LEU A 129 2.87 5.92 24.39
N LEU A 130 1.82 6.58 23.89
CA LEU A 130 0.57 6.74 24.62
C LEU A 130 -0.11 5.39 24.86
N LEU A 131 -0.17 4.52 23.85
CA LEU A 131 -0.71 3.16 23.95
C LEU A 131 0.06 2.32 24.96
N VAL A 132 1.39 2.37 24.95
CA VAL A 132 2.24 1.65 25.92
C VAL A 132 1.99 2.14 27.32
N ASN A 133 1.87 3.46 27.56
CA ASN A 133 1.56 4.02 28.86
C ASN A 133 0.19 3.61 29.38
N ILE A 134 -0.84 3.59 28.51
CA ILE A 134 -2.18 3.11 28.86
C ILE A 134 -2.14 1.62 29.22
N LEU A 135 -1.40 0.81 28.47
CA LEU A 135 -1.27 -0.62 28.74
C LEU A 135 -0.55 -0.89 30.07
N LEU A 136 0.52 -0.15 30.36
CA LEU A 136 1.23 -0.21 31.64
C LEU A 136 0.34 0.21 32.81
N PHE A 137 -0.47 1.25 32.63
CA PHE A 137 -1.42 1.70 33.65
C PHE A 137 -2.51 0.66 33.93
N LEU A 138 -3.03 0.00 32.86
CA LEU A 138 -4.00 -1.10 33.00
C LEU A 138 -3.38 -2.32 33.68
N LEU A 139 -2.13 -2.68 33.35
CA LEU A 139 -1.40 -3.76 34.02
C LEU A 139 -1.13 -3.44 35.48
N TYR A 140 -0.81 -2.19 35.83
CA TYR A 140 -0.64 -1.72 37.21
C TYR A 140 -1.94 -1.83 38.00
N LEU A 141 -3.07 -1.44 37.42
CA LEU A 141 -4.40 -1.60 38.02
C LEU A 141 -4.79 -3.06 38.25
N LEU A 142 -4.45 -3.95 37.30
CA LEU A 142 -4.70 -5.39 37.43
C LEU A 142 -3.82 -6.06 38.49
N CYS A 143 -2.63 -5.52 38.75
CA CYS A 143 -1.72 -6.04 39.80
C CYS A 143 -2.08 -5.57 41.20
N LEU A 144 -2.91 -4.52 41.35
CA LEU A 144 -3.38 -3.96 42.59
C LEU A 144 -4.69 -4.59 43.11
N TYR A 145 -5.35 -5.42 42.24
CA TYR A 145 -6.59 -6.12 42.59
C TYR A 145 -6.33 -7.63 42.68
#